data_251148d743ed3acb1646e9e38ff9a33e
#
_entry.id   251148d743ed3acb1646e9e38ff9a33e
#
_cell.length_a   1.000
_cell.length_b   1.000
_cell.length_c   1.000
_cell.angle_alpha   90.00
_cell.angle_beta   90.00
_cell.angle_gamma   90.00
#
_symmetry.space_group_name_H-M   'P 1'
#
loop_
_entity.id
_entity.type
_entity.pdbx_description
1 polymer ?
#
loop_
_entity_poly.entity_id
_entity_poly.type
_entity_poly.pdbx_seq_one_letter_code
_entity_poly.pdbx_strand_id
1 'polypeptide(L)'
;QVKLKHIKVCFITVDEAHCISQWGYDFRPSYLEIIKIRSLLPTVPLLALTATATPEVVKDIQVLLGFAAENVFRMSFERKNLSYVLRTTQEKFYEMLHILQSVEGSAIVYCQSRRRTKEAAEFLIKNGVSATWYHAGLENIDKNNRQNEWQANEKRVIVATNAFGMGIDKADVRLVIHLDPPSSIEAYFQEAGRAGRDGKKSYAILLYNSGNDERNLKKRIKENFPEKDEIRTIYEHLAYFYQIGVDSGRDATFEFPIDKFCIYFHHFPIQVDAALHILTRAGYIHYNSEPDTKARIHFILSRDELYRLGEQTGEEEMVISALLRSYPGLFTDYRYVDESYIADLVGLDRNQTYHILQNLSRKRIINFIPRKNIPIIKYLRERVDSEEIKISKTIYEDRKEKFEERIAAMINYMKNSYICRSRQLLRYFGEKCSTDCGCCDVCLAYKDEDKELKKVLRETICSLLSDGKKHHITELKNIDKNASLTNQDSLQTVLKELIAEEYIYMEGSFLYWNFE
;
A
#
# COMPACT_ATOMS: atom_id res chain seq x y z
N GLN A 1 25.96 3.56 -11.73
CA GLN A 1 26.82 2.36 -11.80
C GLN A 1 28.31 2.73 -11.79
N VAL A 2 28.77 3.70 -12.61
CA VAL A 2 30.21 4.09 -12.68
C VAL A 2 30.74 4.57 -11.32
N LYS A 3 29.98 5.41 -10.60
CA LYS A 3 30.39 5.92 -9.27
C LYS A 3 30.55 4.82 -8.22
N LEU A 4 29.73 3.77 -8.25
CA LEU A 4 29.78 2.66 -7.26
C LEU A 4 31.08 1.86 -7.34
N LYS A 5 31.72 1.79 -8.52
CA LYS A 5 33.01 1.10 -8.69
C LYS A 5 34.18 1.79 -7.99
N HIS A 6 34.03 3.07 -7.67
CA HIS A 6 35.06 3.91 -7.06
C HIS A 6 34.81 4.24 -5.59
N ILE A 7 33.72 3.71 -5.00
CA ILE A 7 33.36 3.92 -3.60
C ILE A 7 33.56 2.61 -2.84
N LYS A 8 34.19 2.68 -1.66
CA LYS A 8 34.30 1.54 -0.76
C LYS A 8 32.95 1.31 -0.08
N VAL A 9 32.22 0.29 -0.53
CA VAL A 9 30.93 -0.12 0.03
C VAL A 9 31.19 -1.23 1.05
N CYS A 10 30.78 -1.04 2.30
CA CYS A 10 30.97 -2.02 3.37
C CYS A 10 29.83 -3.04 3.43
N PHE A 11 28.59 -2.61 3.18
CA PHE A 11 27.40 -3.47 3.09
C PHE A 11 26.29 -2.79 2.27
N ILE A 12 25.35 -3.57 1.81
CA ILE A 12 24.17 -3.12 1.06
C ILE A 12 22.94 -3.42 1.93
N THR A 13 22.10 -2.43 2.20
CA THR A 13 20.82 -2.65 2.87
C THR A 13 19.67 -2.42 1.90
N VAL A 14 18.77 -3.39 1.83
CA VAL A 14 17.51 -3.32 1.07
C VAL A 14 16.39 -3.21 2.09
N ASP A 15 15.86 -2.01 2.24
CA ASP A 15 14.68 -1.77 3.09
C ASP A 15 13.41 -2.09 2.33
N GLU A 16 12.31 -2.41 3.06
CA GLU A 16 11.04 -2.88 2.49
C GLU A 16 11.25 -4.02 1.46
N ALA A 17 12.11 -4.97 1.80
CA ALA A 17 12.54 -6.02 0.88
C ALA A 17 11.38 -6.89 0.35
N HIS A 18 10.22 -6.90 1.02
CA HIS A 18 9.01 -7.56 0.52
C HIS A 18 8.54 -7.02 -0.84
N CYS A 19 8.92 -5.77 -1.19
CA CYS A 19 8.59 -5.17 -2.48
C CYS A 19 9.25 -5.88 -3.68
N ILE A 20 10.27 -6.73 -3.46
CA ILE A 20 10.91 -7.50 -4.53
C ILE A 20 10.07 -8.71 -4.96
N SER A 21 9.25 -9.26 -4.07
CA SER A 21 8.44 -10.44 -4.33
C SER A 21 7.21 -10.09 -5.18
N GLN A 22 7.05 -10.79 -6.29
CA GLN A 22 5.84 -10.66 -7.12
C GLN A 22 4.58 -11.16 -6.40
N TRP A 23 4.77 -11.96 -5.36
CA TRP A 23 3.73 -12.49 -4.48
C TRP A 23 3.46 -11.59 -3.27
N GLY A 24 4.28 -10.55 -3.06
CA GLY A 24 4.08 -9.53 -2.04
C GLY A 24 2.88 -8.62 -2.33
N TYR A 25 2.34 -7.99 -1.29
CA TYR A 25 1.19 -7.09 -1.41
C TYR A 25 1.56 -5.72 -2.06
N ASP A 26 2.84 -5.31 -2.00
CA ASP A 26 3.38 -4.06 -2.56
C ASP A 26 4.56 -4.34 -3.51
N PHE A 27 4.32 -5.18 -4.52
CA PHE A 27 5.36 -5.49 -5.50
C PHE A 27 5.75 -4.29 -6.33
N ARG A 28 7.06 -3.98 -6.37
CA ARG A 28 7.64 -2.90 -7.15
C ARG A 28 8.68 -3.43 -8.15
N PRO A 29 8.39 -3.38 -9.46
CA PRO A 29 9.33 -3.89 -10.48
C PRO A 29 10.75 -3.32 -10.38
N SER A 30 10.89 -2.07 -9.93
CA SER A 30 12.20 -1.42 -9.74
C SER A 30 13.09 -2.13 -8.70
N TYR A 31 12.51 -2.88 -7.75
CA TYR A 31 13.27 -3.67 -6.78
C TYR A 31 13.99 -4.83 -7.42
N LEU A 32 13.53 -5.36 -8.56
CA LEU A 32 14.25 -6.40 -9.32
C LEU A 32 15.58 -5.86 -9.88
N GLU A 33 15.69 -4.55 -10.09
CA GLU A 33 16.93 -3.93 -10.55
C GLU A 33 18.03 -3.91 -9.46
N ILE A 34 17.66 -4.06 -8.18
CA ILE A 34 18.61 -4.09 -7.06
C ILE A 34 19.58 -5.26 -7.19
N ILE A 35 19.14 -6.40 -7.76
CA ILE A 35 20.02 -7.56 -7.97
C ILE A 35 21.22 -7.22 -8.86
N LYS A 36 21.09 -6.25 -9.78
CA LYS A 36 22.19 -5.80 -10.63
C LYS A 36 23.33 -5.16 -9.82
N ILE A 37 23.03 -4.60 -8.63
CA ILE A 37 24.05 -4.06 -7.72
C ILE A 37 24.93 -5.20 -7.18
N ARG A 38 24.33 -6.37 -6.92
CA ARG A 38 25.07 -7.55 -6.45
C ARG A 38 26.09 -8.06 -7.49
N SER A 39 25.73 -7.98 -8.76
CA SER A 39 26.67 -8.32 -9.85
C SER A 39 27.85 -7.34 -9.94
N LEU A 40 27.66 -6.10 -9.52
CA LEU A 40 28.72 -5.07 -9.47
C LEU A 40 29.58 -5.18 -8.21
N LEU A 41 29.00 -5.68 -7.11
CA LEU A 41 29.61 -5.75 -5.78
C LEU A 41 29.42 -7.16 -5.18
N PRO A 42 29.97 -8.22 -5.77
CA PRO A 42 29.64 -9.61 -5.42
C PRO A 42 30.12 -10.03 -4.04
N THR A 43 31.14 -9.38 -3.49
CA THR A 43 31.72 -9.69 -2.17
C THR A 43 31.14 -8.86 -1.02
N VAL A 44 30.31 -7.86 -1.35
CA VAL A 44 29.74 -6.99 -0.33
C VAL A 44 28.53 -7.67 0.34
N PRO A 45 28.50 -7.76 1.69
CA PRO A 45 27.35 -8.31 2.40
C PRO A 45 26.05 -7.56 2.07
N LEU A 46 24.95 -8.31 1.97
CA LEU A 46 23.62 -7.75 1.71
C LEU A 46 22.69 -8.09 2.88
N LEU A 47 22.02 -7.08 3.40
CA LEU A 47 21.00 -7.15 4.44
C LEU A 47 19.65 -6.76 3.84
N ALA A 48 18.67 -7.65 3.88
CA ALA A 48 17.30 -7.39 3.48
C ALA A 48 16.42 -7.23 4.73
N LEU A 49 15.72 -6.10 4.82
CA LEU A 49 14.87 -5.75 5.96
C LEU A 49 13.41 -5.66 5.51
N THR A 50 12.51 -6.22 6.31
CA THR A 50 11.06 -6.07 6.12
C THR A 50 10.33 -6.34 7.42
N ALA A 51 9.22 -5.62 7.64
CA ALA A 51 8.35 -5.79 8.80
C ALA A 51 7.10 -6.65 8.51
N THR A 52 6.85 -7.05 7.25
CA THR A 52 5.57 -7.65 6.83
C THR A 52 5.79 -8.72 5.76
N ALA A 53 6.57 -9.76 6.06
CA ALA A 53 6.81 -10.85 5.12
C ALA A 53 6.22 -12.16 5.62
N THR A 54 5.38 -12.79 4.81
CA THR A 54 4.94 -14.17 5.01
C THR A 54 6.10 -15.14 4.72
N PRO A 55 6.05 -16.39 5.18
CA PRO A 55 7.10 -17.38 4.90
C PRO A 55 7.42 -17.54 3.40
N GLU A 56 6.40 -17.44 2.54
CA GLU A 56 6.53 -17.51 1.10
C GLU A 56 7.35 -16.31 0.56
N VAL A 57 7.00 -15.09 1.01
CA VAL A 57 7.71 -13.87 0.62
C VAL A 57 9.16 -13.87 1.12
N VAL A 58 9.43 -14.42 2.30
CA VAL A 58 10.80 -14.57 2.83
C VAL A 58 11.66 -15.45 1.91
N LYS A 59 11.12 -16.57 1.42
CA LYS A 59 11.83 -17.44 0.46
C LYS A 59 12.13 -16.69 -0.85
N ASP A 60 11.14 -15.98 -1.37
CA ASP A 60 11.30 -15.16 -2.57
C ASP A 60 12.40 -14.11 -2.43
N ILE A 61 12.41 -13.37 -1.32
CA ILE A 61 13.45 -12.36 -1.05
C ILE A 61 14.85 -12.99 -1.15
N GLN A 62 15.05 -14.15 -0.54
CA GLN A 62 16.34 -14.81 -0.54
C GLN A 62 16.75 -15.29 -1.93
N VAL A 63 15.83 -15.90 -2.67
CA VAL A 63 16.08 -16.37 -4.03
C VAL A 63 16.36 -15.19 -4.95
N LEU A 64 15.51 -14.16 -4.95
CA LEU A 64 15.62 -13.02 -5.86
C LEU A 64 16.82 -12.11 -5.55
N LEU A 65 17.26 -12.03 -4.31
CA LEU A 65 18.49 -11.29 -3.92
C LEU A 65 19.76 -12.15 -3.98
N GLY A 66 19.64 -13.42 -4.39
CA GLY A 66 20.79 -14.32 -4.61
C GLY A 66 21.54 -14.68 -3.32
N PHE A 67 20.83 -14.97 -2.21
CA PHE A 67 21.46 -15.52 -1.01
C PHE A 67 21.91 -16.96 -1.28
N ALA A 68 23.16 -17.28 -0.90
CA ALA A 68 23.74 -18.60 -1.13
C ALA A 68 23.17 -19.69 -0.21
N ALA A 69 22.69 -19.31 0.96
CA ALA A 69 22.06 -20.19 1.94
C ALA A 69 20.95 -19.45 2.68
N GLU A 70 20.03 -20.18 3.26
CA GLU A 70 18.99 -19.60 4.09
C GLU A 70 19.63 -18.96 5.35
N ASN A 71 19.45 -17.65 5.49
CA ASN A 71 19.94 -16.87 6.62
C ASN A 71 18.88 -15.85 7.02
N VAL A 72 17.99 -16.23 7.93
CA VAL A 72 16.82 -15.45 8.32
C VAL A 72 16.82 -15.23 9.83
N PHE A 73 16.88 -13.97 10.23
CA PHE A 73 16.67 -13.55 11.61
C PHE A 73 15.23 -13.08 11.76
N ARG A 74 14.46 -13.76 12.59
CA ARG A 74 13.06 -13.42 12.85
C ARG A 74 12.90 -12.95 14.28
N MET A 75 12.19 -11.84 14.43
CA MET A 75 11.61 -11.43 15.71
C MET A 75 10.11 -11.68 15.65
N SER A 76 9.49 -11.91 16.80
CA SER A 76 8.03 -12.03 16.86
C SER A 76 7.36 -10.74 16.39
N PHE A 77 6.28 -10.89 15.64
CA PHE A 77 5.39 -9.80 15.24
C PHE A 77 4.45 -9.37 16.38
N GLU A 78 4.51 -10.03 17.54
CA GLU A 78 3.64 -9.72 18.68
C GLU A 78 3.88 -8.29 19.20
N ARG A 79 2.80 -7.55 19.34
CA ARG A 79 2.79 -6.19 19.89
C ARG A 79 1.94 -6.17 21.16
N LYS A 80 2.57 -6.44 22.31
CA LYS A 80 1.88 -6.55 23.63
C LYS A 80 1.17 -5.25 24.06
N ASN A 81 1.66 -4.12 23.60
CA ASN A 81 1.09 -2.80 23.90
C ASN A 81 0.02 -2.34 22.91
N LEU A 82 -0.27 -3.12 21.85
CA LEU A 82 -1.21 -2.76 20.80
C LEU A 82 -2.45 -3.66 20.84
N SER A 83 -3.60 -3.06 21.11
CA SER A 83 -4.88 -3.76 21.11
C SER A 83 -5.53 -3.65 19.73
N TYR A 84 -5.73 -4.78 19.06
CA TYR A 84 -6.49 -4.84 17.82
C TYR A 84 -7.98 -4.99 18.15
N VAL A 85 -8.81 -4.09 17.62
CA VAL A 85 -10.25 -4.05 17.91
C VAL A 85 -11.03 -3.91 16.61
N LEU A 86 -12.02 -4.75 16.43
CA LEU A 86 -13.00 -4.60 15.36
C LEU A 86 -14.32 -4.10 15.95
N ARG A 87 -14.89 -3.07 15.32
CA ARG A 87 -16.20 -2.52 15.67
C ARG A 87 -17.13 -2.56 14.48
N THR A 88 -18.22 -3.30 14.61
CA THR A 88 -19.28 -3.34 13.60
C THR A 88 -20.19 -2.14 13.75
N THR A 89 -20.34 -1.35 12.68
CA THR A 89 -21.18 -0.15 12.67
C THR A 89 -21.69 0.18 11.27
N GLN A 90 -22.87 0.76 11.19
CA GLN A 90 -23.40 1.37 9.97
C GLN A 90 -22.93 2.82 9.82
N GLU A 91 -22.70 3.52 10.94
CA GLU A 91 -22.38 4.94 11.01
C GLU A 91 -20.90 5.16 11.37
N LYS A 92 -20.00 4.84 10.42
CA LYS A 92 -18.56 4.86 10.65
C LYS A 92 -18.00 6.21 11.09
N PHE A 93 -18.55 7.33 10.63
CA PHE A 93 -18.07 8.66 11.00
C PHE A 93 -18.41 9.01 12.45
N TYR A 94 -19.60 8.67 12.90
CA TYR A 94 -20.00 8.90 14.31
C TYR A 94 -19.24 7.97 15.26
N GLU A 95 -19.04 6.71 14.86
CA GLU A 95 -18.24 5.77 15.65
C GLU A 95 -16.78 6.22 15.74
N MET A 96 -16.18 6.70 14.64
CA MET A 96 -14.84 7.29 14.64
C MET A 96 -14.75 8.48 15.61
N LEU A 97 -15.73 9.37 15.59
CA LEU A 97 -15.77 10.53 16.49
C LEU A 97 -15.84 10.09 17.96
N HIS A 98 -16.72 9.15 18.27
CA HIS A 98 -16.88 8.59 19.62
C HIS A 98 -15.56 7.96 20.13
N ILE A 99 -14.88 7.18 19.29
CA ILE A 99 -13.59 6.58 19.62
C ILE A 99 -12.54 7.67 19.90
N LEU A 100 -12.45 8.69 19.04
CA LEU A 100 -11.51 9.79 19.20
C LEU A 100 -11.78 10.64 20.44
N GLN A 101 -13.03 10.75 20.88
CA GLN A 101 -13.39 11.43 22.12
C GLN A 101 -13.05 10.57 23.37
N SER A 102 -13.08 9.24 23.22
CA SER A 102 -12.82 8.30 24.33
C SER A 102 -11.33 8.02 24.57
N VAL A 103 -10.47 8.20 23.55
CA VAL A 103 -9.04 7.91 23.63
C VAL A 103 -8.26 9.16 23.27
N GLU A 104 -7.55 9.72 24.21
CA GLU A 104 -6.69 10.89 24.02
C GLU A 104 -5.39 10.57 23.27
N GLY A 105 -4.72 11.61 22.75
CA GLY A 105 -3.43 11.52 22.08
C GLY A 105 -3.52 11.55 20.55
N SER A 106 -2.38 11.46 19.89
CA SER A 106 -2.26 11.53 18.43
C SER A 106 -2.89 10.33 17.75
N ALA A 107 -3.57 10.57 16.63
CA ALA A 107 -4.28 9.53 15.89
C ALA A 107 -4.05 9.60 14.37
N ILE A 108 -4.12 8.43 13.74
CA ILE A 108 -4.16 8.28 12.28
C ILE A 108 -5.49 7.62 11.91
N VAL A 109 -6.16 8.15 10.90
CA VAL A 109 -7.39 7.56 10.34
C VAL A 109 -7.14 7.20 8.89
N TYR A 110 -7.26 5.92 8.54
CA TYR A 110 -7.08 5.44 7.17
C TYR A 110 -8.39 5.34 6.41
N CYS A 111 -8.40 5.92 5.20
CA CYS A 111 -9.50 5.86 4.24
C CYS A 111 -8.98 5.38 2.88
N GLN A 112 -9.87 4.79 2.07
CA GLN A 112 -9.50 4.26 0.76
C GLN A 112 -9.41 5.33 -0.33
N SER A 113 -10.17 6.43 -0.26
CA SER A 113 -10.22 7.42 -1.32
C SER A 113 -9.79 8.80 -0.85
N ARG A 114 -9.20 9.57 -1.78
CA ARG A 114 -8.79 10.97 -1.57
C ARG A 114 -9.97 11.83 -1.12
N ARG A 115 -11.14 11.65 -1.74
CA ARG A 115 -12.36 12.37 -1.39
C ARG A 115 -12.77 12.07 0.06
N ARG A 116 -12.79 10.79 0.44
CA ARG A 116 -13.23 10.36 1.77
C ARG A 116 -12.28 10.84 2.88
N THR A 117 -10.96 10.99 2.59
CA THR A 117 -10.03 11.57 3.58
C THR A 117 -10.40 13.00 3.93
N LYS A 118 -10.75 13.81 2.92
CA LYS A 118 -11.18 15.19 3.14
C LYS A 118 -12.51 15.26 3.88
N GLU A 119 -13.52 14.51 3.42
CA GLU A 119 -14.85 14.45 4.05
C GLU A 119 -14.76 14.05 5.54
N ALA A 120 -13.97 13.05 5.89
CA ALA A 120 -13.78 12.60 7.25
C ALA A 120 -13.04 13.64 8.11
N ALA A 121 -12.00 14.30 7.59
CA ALA A 121 -11.32 15.36 8.29
C ALA A 121 -12.23 16.58 8.55
N GLU A 122 -13.00 17.01 7.56
CA GLU A 122 -13.98 18.10 7.70
C GLU A 122 -15.07 17.75 8.70
N PHE A 123 -15.54 16.52 8.72
CA PHE A 123 -16.50 16.04 9.73
C PHE A 123 -15.90 16.14 11.14
N LEU A 124 -14.66 15.72 11.34
CA LEU A 124 -13.97 15.82 12.64
C LEU A 124 -13.81 17.28 13.08
N ILE A 125 -13.38 18.16 12.18
CA ILE A 125 -13.21 19.60 12.47
C ILE A 125 -14.54 20.24 12.90
N LYS A 126 -15.62 19.94 12.19
CA LYS A 126 -16.97 20.43 12.54
C LYS A 126 -17.42 19.98 13.94
N ASN A 127 -16.93 18.83 14.40
CA ASN A 127 -17.24 18.29 15.73
C ASN A 127 -16.15 18.61 16.78
N GLY A 128 -15.30 19.62 16.54
CA GLY A 128 -14.35 20.14 17.52
C GLY A 128 -13.07 19.33 17.67
N VAL A 129 -12.78 18.37 16.78
CA VAL A 129 -11.55 17.60 16.78
C VAL A 129 -10.53 18.25 15.84
N SER A 130 -9.32 18.58 16.36
CA SER A 130 -8.24 19.13 15.54
C SER A 130 -7.72 18.08 14.57
N ALA A 131 -8.05 18.22 13.28
CA ALA A 131 -7.73 17.25 12.24
C ALA A 131 -7.14 17.90 10.97
N THR A 132 -6.40 17.12 10.21
CA THR A 132 -5.95 17.44 8.86
C THR A 132 -6.07 16.20 7.97
N TRP A 133 -5.86 16.34 6.64
CA TRP A 133 -5.93 15.20 5.71
C TRP A 133 -4.69 15.09 4.85
N TYR A 134 -4.39 13.86 4.38
CA TYR A 134 -3.20 13.57 3.59
C TYR A 134 -3.51 12.53 2.50
N HIS A 135 -3.10 12.79 1.26
CA HIS A 135 -3.16 11.83 0.15
C HIS A 135 -2.14 12.15 -0.94
N ALA A 136 -1.84 11.19 -1.80
CA ALA A 136 -0.83 11.34 -2.87
C ALA A 136 -1.09 12.51 -3.82
N GLY A 137 -2.36 12.88 -4.03
CA GLY A 137 -2.75 13.98 -4.92
C GLY A 137 -2.56 15.39 -4.37
N LEU A 138 -2.08 15.57 -3.13
CA LEU A 138 -1.70 16.88 -2.60
C LEU A 138 -0.35 17.32 -3.19
N GLU A 139 -0.13 18.64 -3.28
CA GLU A 139 1.18 19.18 -3.60
C GLU A 139 2.21 18.86 -2.50
N ASN A 140 3.50 18.82 -2.87
CA ASN A 140 4.54 18.42 -1.92
C ASN A 140 4.66 19.38 -0.73
N ILE A 141 4.40 20.67 -0.94
CA ILE A 141 4.39 21.69 0.11
C ILE A 141 3.25 21.38 1.11
N ASP A 142 2.04 21.16 0.60
CA ASP A 142 0.90 20.81 1.46
C ASP A 142 1.11 19.51 2.22
N LYS A 143 1.70 18.49 1.55
CA LYS A 143 2.05 17.23 2.19
C LYS A 143 2.98 17.45 3.39
N ASN A 144 4.05 18.22 3.17
CA ASN A 144 5.03 18.51 4.20
C ASN A 144 4.43 19.33 5.36
N ASN A 145 3.66 20.38 5.05
CA ASN A 145 3.02 21.21 6.07
C ASN A 145 2.07 20.41 6.94
N ARG A 146 1.15 19.64 6.35
CA ARG A 146 0.17 18.82 7.07
C ARG A 146 0.83 17.72 7.90
N GLN A 147 1.89 17.12 7.37
CA GLN A 147 2.68 16.12 8.12
C GLN A 147 3.38 16.76 9.32
N ASN A 148 4.01 17.93 9.14
CA ASN A 148 4.70 18.66 10.20
C ASN A 148 3.74 19.13 11.30
N GLU A 149 2.58 19.72 10.93
CA GLU A 149 1.53 20.08 11.88
C GLU A 149 1.08 18.90 12.76
N TRP A 150 0.92 17.72 12.15
CA TRP A 150 0.55 16.52 12.88
C TRP A 150 1.71 15.97 13.71
N GLN A 151 2.94 16.00 13.22
CA GLN A 151 4.14 15.59 13.98
C GLN A 151 4.37 16.48 15.19
N ALA A 152 4.16 17.79 15.06
CA ALA A 152 4.27 18.76 16.13
C ALA A 152 3.09 18.75 17.13
N ASN A 153 2.07 17.89 16.91
CA ASN A 153 0.83 17.85 17.69
C ASN A 153 -0.06 19.13 17.56
N GLU A 154 0.18 20.00 16.60
CA GLU A 154 -0.69 21.13 16.27
C GLU A 154 -2.04 20.62 15.72
N LYS A 155 -1.98 19.52 14.96
CA LYS A 155 -3.12 18.71 14.57
C LYS A 155 -3.06 17.36 15.26
N ARG A 156 -4.10 17.04 16.01
CA ARG A 156 -4.21 15.78 16.75
C ARG A 156 -4.40 14.57 15.83
N VAL A 157 -5.24 14.73 14.80
CA VAL A 157 -5.66 13.64 13.92
C VAL A 157 -5.21 13.92 12.49
N ILE A 158 -4.59 12.93 11.85
CA ILE A 158 -4.38 12.94 10.41
C ILE A 158 -5.24 11.87 9.75
N VAL A 159 -6.11 12.30 8.81
CA VAL A 159 -6.93 11.40 8.00
C VAL A 159 -6.23 11.17 6.67
N ALA A 160 -5.91 9.95 6.33
CA ALA A 160 -5.04 9.68 5.20
C ALA A 160 -5.44 8.46 4.36
N THR A 161 -4.97 8.42 3.12
CA THR A 161 -4.88 7.17 2.35
C THR A 161 -3.59 6.43 2.72
N ASN A 162 -3.41 5.21 2.19
CA ASN A 162 -2.17 4.43 2.32
C ASN A 162 -0.89 5.18 1.87
N ALA A 163 -1.03 6.29 1.12
CA ALA A 163 0.10 7.16 0.78
C ALA A 163 0.78 7.81 2.00
N PHE A 164 0.06 7.91 3.13
CA PHE A 164 0.61 8.32 4.42
C PHE A 164 1.15 7.10 5.14
N GLY A 165 2.38 6.74 4.85
CA GLY A 165 2.89 5.48 5.38
C GLY A 165 4.40 5.42 5.47
N MET A 166 5.11 5.33 4.37
CA MET A 166 6.56 5.19 4.35
C MET A 166 7.26 6.38 5.01
N GLY A 167 8.22 6.10 5.89
CA GLY A 167 9.03 7.13 6.54
C GLY A 167 8.35 7.86 7.70
N ILE A 168 7.15 7.46 8.14
CA ILE A 168 6.50 8.06 9.30
C ILE A 168 6.99 7.38 10.56
N ASP A 169 7.70 8.15 11.39
CA ASP A 169 8.23 7.70 12.67
C ASP A 169 7.79 8.62 13.81
N LYS A 170 6.50 8.61 14.14
CA LYS A 170 5.94 9.26 15.31
C LYS A 170 5.67 8.21 16.39
N ALA A 171 6.40 8.29 17.50
CA ALA A 171 6.38 7.26 18.53
C ALA A 171 5.07 7.23 19.35
N ASP A 172 4.46 8.40 19.56
CA ASP A 172 3.35 8.64 20.48
C ASP A 172 1.95 8.55 19.84
N VAL A 173 1.80 7.84 18.72
CA VAL A 173 0.48 7.57 18.13
C VAL A 173 -0.30 6.62 19.04
N ARG A 174 -1.43 7.11 19.59
CA ARG A 174 -2.28 6.30 20.49
C ARG A 174 -3.32 5.49 19.76
N LEU A 175 -3.70 5.93 18.58
CA LEU A 175 -4.86 5.37 17.89
C LEU A 175 -4.63 5.33 16.38
N VAL A 176 -4.86 4.17 15.80
CA VAL A 176 -4.99 3.99 14.34
C VAL A 176 -6.39 3.48 14.06
N ILE A 177 -7.16 4.21 13.28
CA ILE A 177 -8.52 3.83 12.89
C ILE A 177 -8.56 3.56 11.39
N HIS A 178 -9.11 2.42 11.00
CA HIS A 178 -9.43 2.13 9.61
C HIS A 178 -10.94 2.35 9.39
N LEU A 179 -11.29 3.42 8.67
CA LEU A 179 -12.66 3.66 8.23
C LEU A 179 -13.07 2.69 7.12
N ASP A 180 -12.12 2.31 6.31
CA ASP A 180 -12.29 1.34 5.23
C ASP A 180 -11.24 0.23 5.39
N PRO A 181 -11.61 -1.05 5.24
CA PRO A 181 -10.65 -2.14 5.34
C PRO A 181 -9.64 -2.07 4.20
N PRO A 182 -8.33 -2.25 4.49
CA PRO A 182 -7.33 -2.44 3.46
C PRO A 182 -7.56 -3.74 2.67
N SER A 183 -6.87 -3.90 1.55
CA SER A 183 -7.05 -5.04 0.66
C SER A 183 -6.31 -6.29 1.12
N SER A 184 -5.53 -6.21 2.19
CA SER A 184 -4.75 -7.34 2.70
C SER A 184 -4.44 -7.19 4.19
N ILE A 185 -4.13 -8.31 4.83
CA ILE A 185 -3.70 -8.38 6.23
C ILE A 185 -2.34 -7.67 6.41
N GLU A 186 -1.44 -7.80 5.44
CA GLU A 186 -0.12 -7.16 5.48
C GLU A 186 -0.25 -5.63 5.53
N ALA A 187 -1.08 -5.05 4.66
CA ALA A 187 -1.34 -3.61 4.67
C ALA A 187 -1.98 -3.18 5.99
N TYR A 188 -2.99 -3.93 6.47
CA TYR A 188 -3.61 -3.68 7.76
C TYR A 188 -2.59 -3.70 8.90
N PHE A 189 -1.73 -4.72 8.95
CA PHE A 189 -0.73 -4.89 10.00
C PHE A 189 0.31 -3.76 9.97
N GLN A 190 0.79 -3.37 8.78
CA GLN A 190 1.75 -2.29 8.61
C GLN A 190 1.17 -0.93 9.04
N GLU A 191 -0.08 -0.64 8.66
CA GLU A 191 -0.78 0.59 9.02
C GLU A 191 -1.11 0.62 10.53
N ALA A 192 -1.67 -0.45 11.08
CA ALA A 192 -1.95 -0.61 12.50
C ALA A 192 -0.69 -0.53 13.38
N GLY A 193 0.42 -1.08 12.89
CA GLY A 193 1.72 -1.10 13.58
C GLY A 193 2.35 0.28 13.82
N ARG A 194 1.77 1.35 13.24
CA ARG A 194 2.20 2.75 13.51
C ARG A 194 1.81 3.22 14.89
N ALA A 195 0.82 2.59 15.54
CA ALA A 195 0.44 2.93 16.89
C ALA A 195 1.42 2.35 17.93
N GLY A 196 1.68 3.12 18.99
CA GLY A 196 2.39 2.69 20.18
C GLY A 196 3.84 2.28 19.98
N ARG A 197 4.59 2.96 19.13
CA ARG A 197 6.02 2.70 18.95
C ARG A 197 6.86 3.02 20.18
N ASP A 198 6.34 3.86 21.07
CA ASP A 198 6.93 4.18 22.38
C ASP A 198 6.67 3.11 23.45
N GLY A 199 6.05 1.99 23.11
CA GLY A 199 5.72 0.90 24.04
C GLY A 199 4.49 1.14 24.92
N LYS A 200 3.87 2.32 24.87
CA LYS A 200 2.66 2.62 25.64
C LYS A 200 1.42 2.01 25.00
N LYS A 201 0.40 1.71 25.82
CA LYS A 201 -0.87 1.14 25.37
C LYS A 201 -1.49 1.97 24.24
N SER A 202 -1.84 1.31 23.16
CA SER A 202 -2.38 1.91 21.95
C SER A 202 -3.38 0.99 21.29
N TYR A 203 -4.17 1.52 20.37
CA TYR A 203 -5.27 0.79 19.78
C TYR A 203 -5.23 0.89 18.25
N ALA A 204 -5.47 -0.24 17.60
CA ALA A 204 -5.75 -0.32 16.16
C ALA A 204 -7.20 -0.76 15.98
N ILE A 205 -8.04 0.14 15.50
CA ILE A 205 -9.48 -0.07 15.41
C ILE A 205 -9.89 -0.14 13.95
N LEU A 206 -10.54 -1.24 13.57
CA LEU A 206 -11.13 -1.41 12.25
C LEU A 206 -12.64 -1.27 12.34
N LEU A 207 -13.20 -0.28 11.65
CA LEU A 207 -14.64 -0.08 11.55
C LEU A 207 -15.20 -0.91 10.39
N TYR A 208 -16.11 -1.82 10.71
CA TYR A 208 -16.62 -2.80 9.78
C TYR A 208 -18.13 -2.67 9.56
N ASN A 209 -18.49 -2.58 8.28
CA ASN A 209 -19.86 -2.67 7.81
C ASN A 209 -20.00 -3.94 6.95
N SER A 210 -20.63 -4.97 7.48
CA SER A 210 -20.69 -6.31 6.87
C SER A 210 -21.27 -6.32 5.44
N GLY A 211 -22.25 -5.46 5.15
CA GLY A 211 -22.88 -5.39 3.83
C GLY A 211 -22.04 -4.69 2.77
N ASN A 212 -21.40 -3.59 3.13
CA ASN A 212 -20.73 -2.71 2.19
C ASN A 212 -19.24 -3.06 2.03
N ASP A 213 -18.53 -3.32 3.13
CA ASP A 213 -17.08 -3.51 3.06
C ASP A 213 -16.68 -4.78 2.31
N GLU A 214 -17.40 -5.89 2.52
CA GLU A 214 -17.15 -7.12 1.78
C GLU A 214 -17.41 -6.96 0.28
N ARG A 215 -18.51 -6.28 -0.07
CA ARG A 215 -18.83 -5.99 -1.47
C ARG A 215 -17.74 -5.14 -2.11
N ASN A 216 -17.28 -4.11 -1.40
CA ASN A 216 -16.23 -3.23 -1.88
C ASN A 216 -14.89 -3.97 -2.04
N LEU A 217 -14.51 -4.84 -1.10
CA LEU A 217 -13.31 -5.66 -1.21
C LEU A 217 -13.38 -6.61 -2.41
N LYS A 218 -14.50 -7.30 -2.60
CA LYS A 218 -14.70 -8.18 -3.77
C LYS A 218 -14.72 -7.41 -5.10
N LYS A 219 -15.27 -6.19 -5.11
CA LYS A 219 -15.25 -5.32 -6.28
C LYS A 219 -13.83 -4.97 -6.72
N ARG A 220 -12.90 -4.78 -5.76
CA ARG A 220 -11.49 -4.49 -6.07
C ARG A 220 -10.81 -5.60 -6.87
N ILE A 221 -11.25 -6.85 -6.75
CA ILE A 221 -10.72 -7.95 -7.57
C ILE A 221 -10.97 -7.65 -9.05
N LYS A 222 -12.22 -7.31 -9.40
CA LYS A 222 -12.58 -6.96 -10.78
C LYS A 222 -11.93 -5.67 -11.27
N GLU A 223 -11.74 -4.70 -10.38
CA GLU A 223 -11.10 -3.43 -10.70
C GLU A 223 -9.60 -3.59 -10.99
N ASN A 224 -8.89 -4.46 -10.25
CA ASN A 224 -7.47 -4.71 -10.43
C ASN A 224 -7.16 -5.78 -11.50
N PHE A 225 -8.12 -6.63 -11.80
CA PHE A 225 -8.00 -7.70 -12.81
C PHE A 225 -9.20 -7.65 -13.77
N PRO A 226 -9.24 -6.66 -14.69
CA PRO A 226 -10.23 -6.65 -15.77
C PRO A 226 -10.14 -7.94 -16.58
N GLU A 227 -11.25 -8.38 -17.17
CA GLU A 227 -11.24 -9.59 -18.00
C GLU A 227 -10.28 -9.43 -19.19
N LYS A 228 -9.69 -10.54 -19.65
CA LYS A 228 -8.65 -10.50 -20.70
C LYS A 228 -9.15 -9.82 -21.99
N ASP A 229 -10.41 -9.99 -22.32
CA ASP A 229 -10.99 -9.36 -23.50
C ASP A 229 -11.13 -7.85 -23.33
N GLU A 230 -11.41 -7.37 -22.12
CA GLU A 230 -11.39 -5.93 -21.80
C GLU A 230 -9.96 -5.35 -21.92
N ILE A 231 -8.94 -6.10 -21.46
CA ILE A 231 -7.54 -5.69 -21.61
C ILE A 231 -7.16 -5.59 -23.09
N ARG A 232 -7.59 -6.53 -23.93
CA ARG A 232 -7.39 -6.52 -25.38
C ARG A 232 -8.08 -5.31 -26.02
N THR A 233 -9.33 -5.05 -25.64
CA THR A 233 -10.09 -3.89 -26.10
C THR A 233 -9.41 -2.57 -25.74
N ILE A 234 -8.90 -2.45 -24.51
CA ILE A 234 -8.17 -1.25 -24.08
C ILE A 234 -6.88 -1.07 -24.91
N TYR A 235 -6.16 -2.15 -25.19
CA TYR A 235 -4.96 -2.08 -26.04
C TYR A 235 -5.28 -1.66 -27.48
N GLU A 236 -6.37 -2.15 -28.04
CA GLU A 236 -6.85 -1.77 -29.36
C GLU A 236 -7.25 -0.29 -29.38
N HIS A 237 -8.03 0.15 -28.37
CA HIS A 237 -8.43 1.54 -28.23
C HIS A 237 -7.23 2.49 -28.06
N LEU A 238 -6.14 2.06 -27.39
CA LEU A 238 -4.89 2.83 -27.35
C LEU A 238 -4.30 3.03 -28.74
N ALA A 239 -4.31 1.99 -29.56
CA ALA A 239 -3.81 2.08 -30.92
C ALA A 239 -4.68 3.02 -31.78
N TYR A 240 -5.98 2.99 -31.63
CA TYR A 240 -6.87 3.98 -32.28
C TYR A 240 -6.63 5.40 -31.79
N PHE A 241 -6.48 5.57 -30.46
CA PHE A 241 -6.26 6.88 -29.87
C PHE A 241 -4.99 7.57 -30.37
N TYR A 242 -3.93 6.80 -30.62
CA TYR A 242 -2.64 7.28 -31.13
C TYR A 242 -2.44 7.05 -32.63
N GLN A 243 -3.44 6.49 -33.32
CA GLN A 243 -3.38 6.19 -34.74
C GLN A 243 -2.18 5.31 -35.14
N ILE A 244 -1.91 4.28 -34.34
CA ILE A 244 -0.82 3.34 -34.57
C ILE A 244 -1.34 2.15 -35.42
N GLY A 245 -0.74 1.92 -36.58
CA GLY A 245 -1.02 0.75 -37.42
C GLY A 245 -0.43 -0.54 -36.83
N VAL A 246 -0.94 -1.70 -37.26
CA VAL A 246 -0.35 -3.01 -36.95
C VAL A 246 1.09 -3.04 -37.52
N ASP A 247 1.99 -3.78 -36.88
CA ASP A 247 3.42 -3.88 -37.20
C ASP A 247 4.16 -2.54 -37.18
N SER A 248 3.66 -1.56 -36.42
CA SER A 248 4.30 -0.25 -36.26
C SER A 248 4.32 0.22 -34.79
N GLY A 249 4.92 1.38 -34.54
CA GLY A 249 4.88 2.06 -33.23
C GLY A 249 5.92 1.59 -32.22
N ARG A 250 6.85 0.69 -32.55
CA ARG A 250 7.93 0.30 -31.64
C ARG A 250 8.72 1.53 -31.19
N ASP A 251 9.01 1.61 -29.89
CA ASP A 251 9.68 2.72 -29.21
C ASP A 251 8.96 4.07 -29.25
N ALA A 252 7.78 4.14 -29.87
CA ALA A 252 6.95 5.35 -29.83
C ALA A 252 6.47 5.65 -28.40
N THR A 253 6.57 6.93 -28.02
CA THR A 253 6.24 7.39 -26.67
C THR A 253 5.18 8.48 -26.75
N PHE A 254 4.13 8.36 -25.94
CA PHE A 254 2.98 9.24 -25.95
C PHE A 254 2.63 9.73 -24.54
N GLU A 255 2.17 10.98 -24.43
CA GLU A 255 1.46 11.45 -23.25
C GLU A 255 0.08 10.81 -23.21
N PHE A 256 -0.30 10.28 -22.04
CA PHE A 256 -1.57 9.57 -21.86
C PHE A 256 -2.54 10.31 -20.95
N PRO A 257 -3.42 11.17 -21.50
CA PRO A 257 -4.46 11.83 -20.74
C PRO A 257 -5.59 10.84 -20.45
N ILE A 258 -5.46 10.04 -19.39
CA ILE A 258 -6.36 8.95 -19.03
C ILE A 258 -7.83 9.37 -18.99
N ASP A 259 -8.13 10.58 -18.49
CA ASP A 259 -9.52 11.08 -18.41
C ASP A 259 -10.13 11.26 -19.80
N LYS A 260 -9.38 11.83 -20.76
CA LYS A 260 -9.83 11.99 -22.13
C LYS A 260 -10.04 10.66 -22.83
N PHE A 261 -9.12 9.71 -22.62
CA PHE A 261 -9.22 8.37 -23.16
C PHE A 261 -10.46 7.66 -22.63
N CYS A 262 -10.68 7.70 -21.32
CA CYS A 262 -11.83 7.05 -20.67
C CYS A 262 -13.16 7.65 -21.13
N ILE A 263 -13.25 8.97 -21.31
CA ILE A 263 -14.46 9.63 -21.82
C ILE A 263 -14.72 9.21 -23.27
N TYR A 264 -13.68 9.18 -24.12
CA TYR A 264 -13.82 8.89 -25.55
C TYR A 264 -14.27 7.45 -25.81
N PHE A 265 -13.71 6.48 -25.06
CA PHE A 265 -14.00 5.05 -25.26
C PHE A 265 -14.96 4.46 -24.21
N HIS A 266 -15.53 5.26 -23.33
CA HIS A 266 -16.45 4.86 -22.25
C HIS A 266 -15.88 3.80 -21.30
N HIS A 267 -14.60 3.92 -20.94
CA HIS A 267 -13.95 3.07 -19.96
C HIS A 267 -13.93 3.69 -18.55
N PHE A 268 -13.78 2.83 -17.53
CA PHE A 268 -13.53 3.28 -16.16
C PHE A 268 -12.03 3.47 -15.93
N PRO A 269 -11.56 4.63 -15.40
CA PRO A 269 -10.14 4.92 -15.21
C PRO A 269 -9.36 3.85 -14.43
N ILE A 270 -9.98 3.27 -13.39
CA ILE A 270 -9.35 2.22 -12.56
C ILE A 270 -9.07 0.95 -13.39
N GLN A 271 -10.00 0.53 -14.26
CA GLN A 271 -9.82 -0.64 -15.11
C GLN A 271 -8.79 -0.39 -16.19
N VAL A 272 -8.77 0.81 -16.78
CA VAL A 272 -7.74 1.22 -17.75
C VAL A 272 -6.36 1.18 -17.11
N ASP A 273 -6.19 1.79 -15.94
CA ASP A 273 -4.92 1.78 -15.20
C ASP A 273 -4.44 0.35 -14.91
N ALA A 274 -5.32 -0.52 -14.43
CA ALA A 274 -5.03 -1.92 -14.17
C ALA A 274 -4.62 -2.68 -15.46
N ALA A 275 -5.35 -2.48 -16.56
CA ALA A 275 -5.04 -3.09 -17.85
C ALA A 275 -3.67 -2.65 -18.37
N LEU A 276 -3.33 -1.35 -18.27
CA LEU A 276 -2.04 -0.82 -18.68
C LEU A 276 -0.89 -1.40 -17.85
N HIS A 277 -1.08 -1.60 -16.55
CA HIS A 277 -0.11 -2.28 -15.71
C HIS A 277 0.08 -3.76 -16.09
N ILE A 278 -0.99 -4.46 -16.46
CA ILE A 278 -0.92 -5.85 -16.94
C ILE A 278 -0.20 -5.91 -18.29
N LEU A 279 -0.52 -5.04 -19.23
CA LEU A 279 0.15 -4.93 -20.54
C LEU A 279 1.64 -4.57 -20.40
N THR A 280 1.98 -3.74 -19.42
CA THR A 280 3.38 -3.40 -19.09
C THR A 280 4.14 -4.64 -18.62
N ARG A 281 3.56 -5.44 -17.73
CA ARG A 281 4.16 -6.70 -17.28
C ARG A 281 4.26 -7.73 -18.38
N ALA A 282 3.29 -7.75 -19.30
CA ALA A 282 3.31 -8.61 -20.47
C ALA A 282 4.32 -8.14 -21.55
N GLY A 283 4.95 -6.97 -21.36
CA GLY A 283 5.99 -6.44 -22.24
C GLY A 283 5.48 -5.89 -23.58
N TYR A 284 4.22 -5.48 -23.65
CA TYR A 284 3.65 -4.80 -24.82
C TYR A 284 3.94 -3.32 -24.80
N ILE A 285 3.75 -2.69 -23.65
CA ILE A 285 3.97 -1.28 -23.41
C ILE A 285 4.81 -1.06 -22.15
N HIS A 286 5.27 0.14 -21.95
CA HIS A 286 5.76 0.65 -20.67
C HIS A 286 4.86 1.81 -20.26
N TYR A 287 4.06 1.61 -19.23
CA TYR A 287 3.18 2.62 -18.66
C TYR A 287 3.78 3.21 -17.40
N ASN A 288 3.96 4.52 -17.38
CA ASN A 288 4.38 5.27 -16.21
C ASN A 288 3.26 6.24 -15.81
N SER A 289 2.53 5.91 -14.75
CA SER A 289 1.41 6.70 -14.23
C SER A 289 1.84 7.98 -13.52
N GLU A 290 3.07 8.02 -13.01
CA GLU A 290 3.65 9.17 -12.31
C GLU A 290 5.03 9.51 -12.91
N PRO A 291 5.07 10.12 -14.11
CA PRO A 291 6.34 10.51 -14.70
C PRO A 291 6.98 11.60 -13.82
N ASP A 292 8.17 11.34 -13.29
CA ASP A 292 9.00 12.35 -12.62
C ASP A 292 9.63 13.28 -13.68
N THR A 293 8.78 14.02 -14.39
CA THR A 293 9.21 14.99 -15.39
C THR A 293 9.45 16.32 -14.69
N LYS A 294 10.66 16.52 -14.19
CA LYS A 294 11.10 17.85 -13.75
C LYS A 294 11.04 18.83 -14.93
N ALA A 295 10.73 20.09 -14.66
CA ALA A 295 10.83 21.14 -15.66
C ALA A 295 12.25 21.18 -16.25
N ARG A 296 12.38 21.53 -17.51
CA ARG A 296 13.67 21.65 -18.20
C ARG A 296 13.79 23.01 -18.82
N ILE A 297 14.98 23.61 -18.69
CA ILE A 297 15.30 24.92 -19.24
C ILE A 297 16.61 24.83 -20.01
N HIS A 298 16.65 25.55 -21.13
CA HIS A 298 17.84 25.80 -21.93
C HIS A 298 17.79 27.28 -22.38
N PHE A 299 18.89 28.04 -22.26
CA PHE A 299 18.98 29.39 -22.78
C PHE A 299 19.18 29.33 -24.27
N ILE A 300 18.29 30.04 -25.03
CA ILE A 300 18.38 30.16 -26.48
C ILE A 300 19.41 31.24 -26.84
N LEU A 301 19.42 32.34 -26.06
CA LEU A 301 20.37 33.43 -26.22
C LEU A 301 21.72 33.05 -25.64
N SER A 302 22.80 33.50 -26.29
CA SER A 302 24.14 33.44 -25.71
C SER A 302 24.27 34.37 -24.50
N ARG A 303 25.32 34.17 -23.71
CA ARG A 303 25.58 34.97 -22.50
C ARG A 303 25.72 36.45 -22.84
N ASP A 304 26.36 36.80 -23.97
CA ASP A 304 26.58 38.19 -24.40
C ASP A 304 25.30 38.85 -24.89
N GLU A 305 24.43 38.10 -25.56
CA GLU A 305 23.11 38.60 -25.99
C GLU A 305 22.19 38.82 -24.78
N LEU A 306 22.24 37.97 -23.76
CA LEU A 306 21.47 38.12 -22.53
C LEU A 306 21.84 39.41 -21.78
N TYR A 307 23.12 39.79 -21.73
CA TYR A 307 23.58 41.04 -21.11
C TYR A 307 23.17 42.29 -21.86
N ARG A 308 22.87 42.19 -23.16
CA ARG A 308 22.44 43.31 -24.01
C ARG A 308 20.93 43.53 -24.00
N LEU A 309 20.16 42.65 -23.43
CA LEU A 309 18.71 42.77 -23.32
C LEU A 309 18.34 43.80 -22.24
N GLY A 310 18.05 45.05 -22.69
CA GLY A 310 17.76 46.17 -21.81
C GLY A 310 16.30 46.31 -21.33
N GLU A 311 15.40 45.41 -21.68
CA GLU A 311 13.97 45.49 -21.37
C GLU A 311 13.44 44.27 -20.63
N GLN A 312 13.95 44.04 -19.45
CA GLN A 312 13.40 42.98 -18.55
C GLN A 312 12.68 43.63 -17.38
N THR A 313 11.60 43.01 -16.90
CA THR A 313 11.03 43.39 -15.61
C THR A 313 11.97 42.96 -14.49
N GLY A 314 11.98 43.68 -13.35
CA GLY A 314 12.85 43.29 -12.23
C GLY A 314 12.64 41.86 -11.75
N GLU A 315 11.41 41.33 -11.88
CA GLU A 315 11.10 39.91 -11.52
C GLU A 315 11.68 38.93 -12.55
N GLU A 316 11.65 39.23 -13.85
CA GLU A 316 12.29 38.41 -14.89
C GLU A 316 13.80 38.32 -14.66
N GLU A 317 14.45 39.43 -14.32
CA GLU A 317 15.88 39.51 -14.04
C GLU A 317 16.25 38.68 -12.80
N MET A 318 15.43 38.75 -11.73
CA MET A 318 15.62 37.91 -10.54
C MET A 318 15.54 36.42 -10.86
N VAL A 319 14.55 36.00 -11.66
CA VAL A 319 14.38 34.59 -12.06
C VAL A 319 15.55 34.12 -12.94
N ILE A 320 15.99 34.93 -13.91
CA ILE A 320 17.16 34.62 -14.75
C ILE A 320 18.42 34.48 -13.89
N SER A 321 18.66 35.41 -12.97
CA SER A 321 19.80 35.38 -12.07
C SER A 321 19.78 34.16 -11.16
N ALA A 322 18.61 33.80 -10.62
CA ALA A 322 18.44 32.59 -9.79
C ALA A 322 18.73 31.32 -10.61
N LEU A 323 18.24 31.22 -11.84
CA LEU A 323 18.51 30.09 -12.74
C LEU A 323 20.01 29.94 -13.02
N LEU A 324 20.70 31.02 -13.38
CA LEU A 324 22.12 30.99 -13.72
C LEU A 324 23.02 30.63 -12.53
N ARG A 325 22.63 31.05 -11.31
CA ARG A 325 23.37 30.74 -10.07
C ARG A 325 23.15 29.29 -9.63
N SER A 326 21.96 28.77 -9.80
CA SER A 326 21.57 27.47 -9.25
C SER A 326 21.86 26.30 -10.21
N TYR A 327 21.86 26.52 -11.51
CA TYR A 327 21.95 25.45 -12.51
C TYR A 327 23.05 25.69 -13.54
N PRO A 328 24.24 25.07 -13.38
CA PRO A 328 25.31 25.21 -14.36
C PRO A 328 24.99 24.50 -15.68
N GLY A 329 25.43 25.07 -16.80
CA GLY A 329 25.33 24.47 -18.13
C GLY A 329 24.01 24.73 -18.87
N LEU A 330 23.18 25.67 -18.43
CA LEU A 330 21.93 26.07 -19.08
C LEU A 330 22.10 26.61 -20.49
N PHE A 331 23.29 27.09 -20.86
CA PHE A 331 23.60 27.57 -22.21
C PHE A 331 24.04 26.46 -23.18
N THR A 332 24.42 25.31 -22.65
CA THR A 332 24.98 24.20 -23.45
C THR A 332 23.95 23.15 -23.77
N ASP A 333 23.02 22.88 -22.83
CA ASP A 333 22.01 21.85 -22.98
C ASP A 333 20.85 22.06 -21.97
N TYR A 334 19.74 21.35 -22.17
CA TYR A 334 18.64 21.33 -21.23
C TYR A 334 19.08 20.84 -19.85
N ARG A 335 18.72 21.61 -18.81
CA ARG A 335 18.92 21.22 -17.42
C ARG A 335 17.59 21.06 -16.72
N TYR A 336 17.52 20.07 -15.85
CA TYR A 336 16.37 19.89 -14.98
C TYR A 336 16.35 20.98 -13.93
N VAL A 337 15.21 21.67 -13.81
CA VAL A 337 15.02 22.79 -12.90
C VAL A 337 13.83 22.51 -11.99
N ASP A 338 13.95 22.86 -10.72
CA ASP A 338 12.85 22.85 -9.76
C ASP A 338 12.23 24.25 -9.69
N GLU A 339 11.03 24.39 -10.23
CA GLU A 339 10.28 25.65 -10.29
C GLU A 339 9.99 26.20 -8.88
N SER A 340 9.73 25.31 -7.89
CA SER A 340 9.47 25.70 -6.52
C SER A 340 10.73 26.27 -5.85
N TYR A 341 11.87 25.63 -6.07
CA TYR A 341 13.15 26.13 -5.55
C TYR A 341 13.53 27.51 -6.11
N ILE A 342 13.27 27.74 -7.39
CA ILE A 342 13.48 29.08 -7.98
C ILE A 342 12.51 30.11 -7.39
N ALA A 343 11.23 29.75 -7.21
CA ALA A 343 10.23 30.60 -6.57
C ALA A 343 10.66 31.03 -5.16
N ASP A 344 11.11 30.07 -4.35
CA ASP A 344 11.61 30.32 -2.99
C ASP A 344 12.84 31.25 -2.99
N LEU A 345 13.78 31.06 -3.93
CA LEU A 345 14.98 31.89 -4.04
C LEU A 345 14.70 33.35 -4.39
N VAL A 346 13.67 33.59 -5.22
CA VAL A 346 13.30 34.96 -5.67
C VAL A 346 12.21 35.59 -4.82
N GLY A 347 11.62 34.82 -3.86
CA GLY A 347 10.54 35.30 -2.99
C GLY A 347 9.22 35.50 -3.71
N LEU A 348 8.98 34.78 -4.82
CA LEU A 348 7.75 34.83 -5.60
C LEU A 348 6.90 33.59 -5.37
N ASP A 349 5.58 33.73 -5.67
CA ASP A 349 4.71 32.55 -5.74
C ASP A 349 5.07 31.65 -6.93
N ARG A 350 4.85 30.35 -6.79
CA ARG A 350 5.16 29.36 -7.82
C ARG A 350 4.43 29.64 -9.14
N ASN A 351 3.16 30.05 -9.08
CA ASN A 351 2.41 30.39 -10.29
C ASN A 351 2.98 31.63 -10.98
N GLN A 352 3.40 32.64 -10.21
CA GLN A 352 4.07 33.82 -10.76
C GLN A 352 5.39 33.42 -11.44
N THR A 353 6.22 32.63 -10.79
CA THR A 353 7.47 32.11 -11.36
C THR A 353 7.22 31.30 -12.63
N TYR A 354 6.19 30.45 -12.65
CA TYR A 354 5.79 29.70 -13.84
C TYR A 354 5.40 30.63 -15.01
N HIS A 355 4.59 31.64 -14.74
CA HIS A 355 4.22 32.64 -15.77
C HIS A 355 5.41 33.43 -16.29
N ILE A 356 6.35 33.76 -15.41
CA ILE A 356 7.60 34.43 -15.80
C ILE A 356 8.42 33.54 -16.73
N LEU A 357 8.60 32.25 -16.38
CA LEU A 357 9.30 31.29 -17.22
C LEU A 357 8.61 31.09 -18.58
N GLN A 358 7.28 31.09 -18.62
CA GLN A 358 6.53 31.04 -19.87
C GLN A 358 6.75 32.31 -20.71
N ASN A 359 6.76 33.50 -20.09
CA ASN A 359 7.01 34.77 -20.79
C ASN A 359 8.42 34.84 -21.35
N LEU A 360 9.43 34.43 -20.56
CA LEU A 360 10.81 34.30 -21.02
C LEU A 360 10.94 33.35 -22.22
N SER A 361 10.17 32.27 -22.21
CA SER A 361 10.12 31.32 -23.32
C SER A 361 9.45 31.93 -24.57
N ARG A 362 8.35 32.69 -24.40
CA ARG A 362 7.69 33.42 -25.50
C ARG A 362 8.59 34.49 -26.10
N LYS A 363 9.39 35.17 -25.27
CA LYS A 363 10.41 36.14 -25.69
C LYS A 363 11.64 35.47 -26.34
N ARG A 364 11.68 34.15 -26.46
CA ARG A 364 12.79 33.35 -26.97
C ARG A 364 14.13 33.58 -26.25
N ILE A 365 14.08 33.95 -24.98
CA ILE A 365 15.25 34.06 -24.12
C ILE A 365 15.67 32.66 -23.65
N ILE A 366 14.70 31.87 -23.21
CA ILE A 366 14.88 30.49 -22.82
C ILE A 366 13.95 29.56 -23.62
N ASN A 367 14.28 28.31 -23.67
CA ASN A 367 13.33 27.26 -24.04
C ASN A 367 12.92 26.55 -22.73
N PHE A 368 11.67 26.75 -22.33
CA PHE A 368 11.10 26.22 -21.10
C PHE A 368 10.12 25.09 -21.41
N ILE A 369 10.46 23.89 -20.92
CA ILE A 369 9.60 22.72 -20.96
C ILE A 369 9.06 22.54 -19.54
N PRO A 370 7.80 22.87 -19.27
CA PRO A 370 7.23 22.79 -17.93
C PRO A 370 7.14 21.35 -17.44
N ARG A 371 7.08 21.17 -16.12
CA ARG A 371 6.77 19.89 -15.49
C ARG A 371 5.37 19.45 -15.95
N LYS A 372 5.28 18.23 -16.47
CA LYS A 372 4.02 17.62 -16.86
C LYS A 372 3.75 16.43 -15.95
N ASN A 373 2.60 16.43 -15.27
CA ASN A 373 2.10 15.30 -14.49
C ASN A 373 1.14 14.42 -15.32
N ILE A 374 1.41 14.29 -16.62
CA ILE A 374 0.59 13.45 -17.51
C ILE A 374 1.28 12.10 -17.62
N PRO A 375 0.59 10.99 -17.34
CA PRO A 375 1.12 9.64 -17.53
C PRO A 375 1.71 9.45 -18.94
N ILE A 376 2.67 8.56 -19.07
CA ILE A 376 3.36 8.27 -20.33
C ILE A 376 3.20 6.80 -20.68
N ILE A 377 2.91 6.53 -21.94
CA ILE A 377 2.91 5.18 -22.52
C ILE A 377 3.99 5.12 -23.59
N LYS A 378 4.86 4.11 -23.50
CA LYS A 378 5.84 3.77 -24.52
C LYS A 378 5.55 2.37 -25.04
N TYR A 379 5.46 2.17 -26.35
CA TYR A 379 5.36 0.85 -26.95
C TYR A 379 6.75 0.18 -26.94
N LEU A 380 6.84 -1.00 -26.33
CA LEU A 380 8.10 -1.75 -26.22
C LEU A 380 8.37 -2.64 -27.45
N ARG A 381 7.33 -2.94 -28.21
CA ARG A 381 7.35 -3.72 -29.44
C ARG A 381 6.42 -3.11 -30.48
N GLU A 382 6.45 -3.59 -31.68
CA GLU A 382 5.47 -3.27 -32.71
C GLU A 382 4.06 -3.63 -32.25
N ARG A 383 3.08 -2.82 -32.64
CA ARG A 383 1.67 -3.12 -32.37
C ARG A 383 1.29 -4.46 -33.01
N VAL A 384 0.82 -5.38 -32.21
CA VAL A 384 0.18 -6.62 -32.67
C VAL A 384 -1.34 -6.46 -32.72
N ASP A 385 -2.01 -7.36 -33.41
CA ASP A 385 -3.46 -7.43 -33.33
C ASP A 385 -3.90 -7.75 -31.89
N SER A 386 -5.04 -7.22 -31.47
CA SER A 386 -5.55 -7.41 -30.12
C SER A 386 -5.81 -8.88 -29.77
N GLU A 387 -6.18 -9.70 -30.77
CA GLU A 387 -6.40 -11.13 -30.59
C GLU A 387 -5.09 -11.91 -30.37
N GLU A 388 -3.97 -11.41 -30.88
CA GLU A 388 -2.64 -12.01 -30.70
C GLU A 388 -1.99 -11.70 -29.36
N ILE A 389 -2.61 -10.85 -28.53
CA ILE A 389 -2.09 -10.53 -27.20
C ILE A 389 -2.11 -11.77 -26.31
N LYS A 390 -0.92 -12.22 -25.94
CA LYS A 390 -0.70 -13.34 -25.01
C LYS A 390 -0.32 -12.81 -23.64
N ILE A 391 -1.20 -13.01 -22.67
CA ILE A 391 -0.94 -12.71 -21.27
C ILE A 391 -0.71 -14.03 -20.56
N SER A 392 0.52 -14.25 -20.07
CA SER A 392 0.87 -15.52 -19.41
C SER A 392 0.09 -15.72 -18.10
N LYS A 393 -0.07 -16.99 -17.72
CA LYS A 393 -0.73 -17.37 -16.46
C LYS A 393 -0.08 -16.67 -15.25
N THR A 394 1.23 -16.59 -15.21
CA THR A 394 1.98 -15.94 -14.13
C THR A 394 1.72 -14.44 -14.01
N ILE A 395 1.37 -13.76 -15.09
CA ILE A 395 1.08 -12.32 -15.09
C ILE A 395 -0.35 -12.03 -14.67
N TYR A 396 -1.31 -12.89 -15.01
CA TYR A 396 -2.72 -12.62 -14.79
C TYR A 396 -3.34 -13.58 -13.78
N GLU A 397 -3.51 -14.88 -14.10
CA GLU A 397 -4.27 -15.84 -13.28
C GLU A 397 -3.65 -16.03 -11.90
N ASP A 398 -2.36 -16.35 -11.84
CA ASP A 398 -1.67 -16.63 -10.57
C ASP A 398 -1.68 -15.38 -9.66
N ARG A 399 -1.57 -14.18 -10.25
CA ARG A 399 -1.64 -12.92 -9.49
C ARG A 399 -3.05 -12.59 -9.04
N LYS A 400 -4.06 -12.87 -9.87
CA LYS A 400 -5.48 -12.71 -9.54
C LYS A 400 -5.83 -13.61 -8.36
N GLU A 401 -5.43 -14.89 -8.41
CA GLU A 401 -5.63 -15.86 -7.34
C GLU A 401 -4.99 -15.40 -6.01
N LYS A 402 -3.74 -14.95 -6.05
CA LYS A 402 -3.07 -14.42 -4.85
C LYS A 402 -3.73 -13.15 -4.31
N PHE A 403 -4.27 -12.31 -5.16
CA PHE A 403 -5.03 -11.14 -4.73
C PHE A 403 -6.36 -11.53 -4.11
N GLU A 404 -7.05 -12.54 -4.67
CA GLU A 404 -8.29 -13.11 -4.14
C GLU A 404 -8.05 -13.75 -2.77
N GLU A 405 -6.98 -14.52 -2.59
CA GLU A 405 -6.57 -15.10 -1.30
C GLU A 405 -6.37 -14.02 -0.22
N ARG A 406 -5.71 -12.90 -0.54
CA ARG A 406 -5.52 -11.78 0.39
C ARG A 406 -6.84 -11.11 0.77
N ILE A 407 -7.70 -10.86 -0.21
CA ILE A 407 -9.04 -10.32 0.05
C ILE A 407 -9.84 -11.29 0.93
N ALA A 408 -9.79 -12.59 0.65
CA ALA A 408 -10.46 -13.61 1.47
C ALA A 408 -9.92 -13.64 2.90
N ALA A 409 -8.59 -13.59 3.08
CA ALA A 409 -7.96 -13.52 4.40
C ALA A 409 -8.43 -12.28 5.19
N MET A 410 -8.51 -11.11 4.55
CA MET A 410 -9.00 -9.89 5.19
C MET A 410 -10.48 -10.00 5.57
N ILE A 411 -11.32 -10.56 4.70
CA ILE A 411 -12.74 -10.80 5.00
C ILE A 411 -12.88 -11.79 6.17
N ASN A 412 -12.10 -12.88 6.18
CA ASN A 412 -12.11 -13.85 7.26
C ASN A 412 -11.66 -13.21 8.59
N TYR A 413 -10.66 -12.35 8.58
CA TYR A 413 -10.25 -11.59 9.75
C TYR A 413 -11.38 -10.73 10.31
N MET A 414 -12.12 -10.04 9.45
CA MET A 414 -13.24 -9.20 9.86
C MET A 414 -14.44 -9.99 10.37
N LYS A 415 -14.71 -11.15 9.79
CA LYS A 415 -15.84 -12.02 10.21
C LYS A 415 -15.56 -12.82 11.45
N ASN A 416 -14.30 -12.99 11.80
CA ASN A 416 -13.94 -13.78 12.96
C ASN A 416 -14.43 -13.11 14.25
N SER A 417 -15.12 -13.88 15.09
CA SER A 417 -15.62 -13.45 16.41
C SER A 417 -15.15 -14.35 17.56
N TYR A 418 -14.30 -15.34 17.30
CA TYR A 418 -13.91 -16.38 18.26
C TYR A 418 -12.41 -16.60 18.39
N ILE A 419 -11.58 -16.24 17.41
CA ILE A 419 -10.11 -16.33 17.53
C ILE A 419 -9.57 -14.96 17.93
N CYS A 420 -8.65 -14.91 18.88
CA CYS A 420 -7.93 -13.70 19.28
C CYS A 420 -7.34 -12.99 18.06
N ARG A 421 -7.58 -11.67 17.94
CA ARG A 421 -7.13 -10.86 16.79
C ARG A 421 -5.62 -10.92 16.59
N SER A 422 -4.84 -10.77 17.66
CA SER A 422 -3.38 -10.85 17.61
C SER A 422 -2.92 -12.23 17.15
N ARG A 423 -3.50 -13.30 17.69
CA ARG A 423 -3.17 -14.68 17.31
C ARG A 423 -3.46 -14.96 15.83
N GLN A 424 -4.57 -14.46 15.31
CA GLN A 424 -4.91 -14.59 13.89
C GLN A 424 -3.90 -13.87 12.99
N LEU A 425 -3.47 -12.65 13.37
CA LEU A 425 -2.43 -11.91 12.64
C LEU A 425 -1.08 -12.62 12.68
N LEU A 426 -0.65 -13.08 13.86
CA LEU A 426 0.63 -13.80 14.02
C LEU A 426 0.65 -15.09 13.19
N ARG A 427 -0.46 -15.83 13.20
CA ARG A 427 -0.60 -17.04 12.38
C ARG A 427 -0.49 -16.74 10.88
N TYR A 428 -1.10 -15.66 10.41
CA TYR A 428 -0.99 -15.22 9.01
C TYR A 428 0.47 -15.02 8.58
N PHE A 429 1.30 -14.48 9.47
CA PHE A 429 2.76 -14.32 9.24
C PHE A 429 3.59 -15.56 9.56
N GLY A 430 2.96 -16.70 9.82
CA GLY A 430 3.62 -17.99 10.06
C GLY A 430 4.14 -18.20 11.48
N GLU A 431 3.71 -17.39 12.45
CA GLU A 431 4.04 -17.61 13.85
C GLU A 431 3.04 -18.57 14.51
N LYS A 432 3.57 -19.58 15.19
CA LYS A 432 2.78 -20.48 16.05
C LYS A 432 2.65 -19.82 17.42
N CYS A 433 1.56 -19.09 17.66
CA CYS A 433 1.26 -18.49 18.95
C CYS A 433 0.09 -19.24 19.59
N SER A 434 0.30 -19.75 20.81
CA SER A 434 -0.71 -20.48 21.57
C SER A 434 -1.50 -19.63 22.56
N THR A 435 -1.05 -18.39 22.84
CA THR A 435 -1.63 -17.52 23.87
C THR A 435 -2.46 -16.39 23.27
N ASP A 436 -3.60 -16.12 23.89
CA ASP A 436 -4.44 -14.99 23.56
C ASP A 436 -3.89 -13.68 24.12
N CYS A 437 -4.05 -12.59 23.40
CA CYS A 437 -3.51 -11.27 23.82
C CYS A 437 -4.23 -10.68 25.05
N GLY A 438 -5.43 -11.14 25.39
CA GLY A 438 -6.22 -10.68 26.53
C GLY A 438 -6.76 -9.24 26.43
N CYS A 439 -6.51 -8.52 25.31
CA CYS A 439 -6.84 -7.11 25.17
C CYS A 439 -7.59 -6.74 23.86
N CYS A 440 -7.76 -7.65 22.92
CA CYS A 440 -8.57 -7.41 21.72
C CYS A 440 -10.08 -7.54 22.02
N ASP A 441 -10.91 -7.10 21.08
CA ASP A 441 -12.38 -7.21 21.18
C ASP A 441 -12.85 -8.64 21.51
N VAL A 442 -12.30 -9.62 20.82
CA VAL A 442 -12.62 -11.04 21.04
C VAL A 442 -12.23 -11.50 22.46
N CYS A 443 -11.00 -11.21 22.90
CA CYS A 443 -10.54 -11.59 24.23
C CYS A 443 -11.32 -10.90 25.35
N LEU A 444 -11.76 -9.66 25.14
CA LEU A 444 -12.55 -8.93 26.13
C LEU A 444 -13.99 -9.45 26.21
N ALA A 445 -14.57 -9.84 25.08
CA ALA A 445 -15.90 -10.45 25.06
C ALA A 445 -15.96 -11.78 25.85
N TYR A 446 -14.82 -12.48 25.96
CA TYR A 446 -14.73 -13.74 26.69
C TYR A 446 -14.21 -13.59 28.13
N LYS A 447 -14.09 -12.39 28.66
CA LYS A 447 -13.51 -12.16 29.99
C LYS A 447 -14.37 -12.61 31.16
N ASP A 448 -15.66 -12.74 30.98
CA ASP A 448 -16.55 -13.10 32.05
C ASP A 448 -17.00 -14.57 31.94
N GLU A 449 -16.78 -15.32 33.00
CA GLU A 449 -17.29 -16.66 33.41
C GLU A 449 -17.02 -17.88 32.52
N ASP A 450 -16.76 -17.76 31.22
CA ASP A 450 -16.67 -18.91 30.30
C ASP A 450 -15.24 -19.42 30.01
N LYS A 451 -14.20 -18.72 30.46
CA LYS A 451 -12.80 -19.05 30.09
C LYS A 451 -12.33 -20.40 30.63
N GLU A 452 -12.63 -20.68 31.86
CA GLU A 452 -12.21 -21.96 32.52
C GLU A 452 -12.93 -23.15 31.88
N LEU A 453 -14.23 -22.96 31.60
CA LEU A 453 -15.04 -24.01 30.94
C LEU A 453 -14.57 -24.30 29.52
N LYS A 454 -14.31 -23.26 28.73
CA LYS A 454 -13.82 -23.43 27.35
C LYS A 454 -12.42 -24.02 27.27
N LYS A 455 -11.54 -23.67 28.23
CA LYS A 455 -10.20 -24.28 28.33
C LYS A 455 -10.29 -25.76 28.62
N VAL A 456 -11.09 -26.16 29.61
CA VAL A 456 -11.33 -27.56 29.95
C VAL A 456 -11.95 -28.33 28.79
N LEU A 457 -12.97 -27.75 28.12
CA LEU A 457 -13.59 -28.35 26.94
C LEU A 457 -12.56 -28.55 25.80
N ARG A 458 -11.73 -27.55 25.53
CA ARG A 458 -10.69 -27.62 24.50
C ARG A 458 -9.67 -28.71 24.82
N GLU A 459 -9.15 -28.76 26.03
CA GLU A 459 -8.21 -29.80 26.49
C GLU A 459 -8.84 -31.18 26.38
N THR A 460 -10.11 -31.34 26.74
CA THR A 460 -10.84 -32.58 26.66
C THR A 460 -11.08 -33.04 25.22
N ILE A 461 -11.48 -32.13 24.30
CA ILE A 461 -11.66 -32.45 22.88
C ILE A 461 -10.32 -32.84 22.26
N CYS A 462 -9.26 -32.08 22.52
CA CYS A 462 -7.92 -32.40 22.03
C CYS A 462 -7.43 -33.75 22.53
N SER A 463 -7.64 -34.07 23.81
CA SER A 463 -7.29 -35.37 24.39
C SER A 463 -8.08 -36.50 23.77
N LEU A 464 -9.38 -36.31 23.53
CA LEU A 464 -10.22 -37.33 22.89
C LEU A 464 -9.78 -37.63 21.46
N LEU A 465 -9.51 -36.58 20.67
CA LEU A 465 -9.19 -36.71 19.26
C LEU A 465 -7.72 -37.06 18.99
N SER A 466 -6.85 -36.94 20.00
CA SER A 466 -5.41 -37.25 19.87
C SER A 466 -5.10 -38.72 19.66
N ASP A 467 -6.09 -39.61 19.79
CA ASP A 467 -5.94 -41.05 19.53
C ASP A 467 -5.87 -41.38 18.01
N GLY A 468 -6.04 -40.40 17.16
CA GLY A 468 -5.94 -40.52 15.70
C GLY A 468 -7.13 -41.18 15.03
N LYS A 469 -8.23 -41.40 15.74
CA LYS A 469 -9.45 -42.02 15.21
C LYS A 469 -10.48 -40.96 14.83
N LYS A 470 -11.44 -41.37 13.99
CA LYS A 470 -12.64 -40.54 13.68
C LYS A 470 -13.67 -40.70 14.81
N HIS A 471 -14.06 -39.58 15.41
CA HIS A 471 -15.07 -39.53 16.47
C HIS A 471 -16.35 -38.86 15.96
N HIS A 472 -17.49 -39.47 16.31
CA HIS A 472 -18.77 -38.86 15.96
C HIS A 472 -19.09 -37.71 16.91
N ILE A 473 -19.65 -36.60 16.39
CA ILE A 473 -19.95 -35.36 17.17
C ILE A 473 -20.85 -35.62 18.39
N THR A 474 -21.63 -36.71 18.38
CA THR A 474 -22.43 -37.13 19.54
C THR A 474 -21.61 -37.64 20.70
N GLU A 475 -20.38 -38.12 20.49
CA GLU A 475 -19.49 -38.57 21.57
C GLU A 475 -19.07 -37.36 22.43
N LEU A 476 -18.91 -36.21 21.83
CA LEU A 476 -18.64 -34.96 22.54
C LEU A 476 -19.79 -34.54 23.46
N LYS A 477 -21.05 -34.88 23.10
CA LYS A 477 -22.21 -34.60 23.95
C LYS A 477 -22.23 -35.47 25.23
N ASN A 478 -21.53 -36.60 25.22
CA ASN A 478 -21.45 -37.51 26.39
C ASN A 478 -20.35 -37.10 27.38
N ILE A 479 -19.36 -36.34 26.96
CA ILE A 479 -18.33 -35.74 27.82
C ILE A 479 -19.01 -34.76 28.82
N ASP A 480 -20.14 -34.26 28.45
CA ASP A 480 -20.92 -33.24 29.11
C ASP A 480 -21.72 -33.74 30.32
N LYS A 481 -21.94 -35.04 30.44
CA LYS A 481 -22.73 -35.60 31.56
C LYS A 481 -22.05 -35.51 32.93
N ASN A 482 -20.74 -35.25 32.97
CA ASN A 482 -19.97 -35.09 34.21
C ASN A 482 -19.73 -33.65 34.63
N ALA A 483 -20.07 -32.67 33.78
CA ALA A 483 -19.97 -31.23 34.08
C ALA A 483 -21.39 -30.63 34.04
N SER A 484 -21.95 -30.33 35.18
CA SER A 484 -23.29 -29.78 35.38
C SER A 484 -23.53 -28.36 34.84
N LEU A 485 -22.76 -27.92 33.84
CA LEU A 485 -22.72 -26.54 33.29
C LEU A 485 -22.51 -26.57 31.79
N THR A 486 -23.46 -27.08 31.01
CA THR A 486 -23.33 -27.03 29.56
C THR A 486 -24.10 -25.92 28.94
N ASN A 487 -23.32 -24.99 28.39
CA ASN A 487 -23.82 -24.08 27.37
C ASN A 487 -23.45 -24.69 26.00
N GLN A 488 -24.45 -25.18 25.28
CA GLN A 488 -24.29 -25.79 23.94
C GLN A 488 -23.56 -24.82 22.97
N ASP A 489 -23.62 -23.51 23.26
CA ASP A 489 -22.93 -22.46 22.53
C ASP A 489 -21.40 -22.47 22.77
N SER A 490 -20.94 -22.84 23.97
CA SER A 490 -19.51 -22.93 24.31
C SER A 490 -18.82 -24.08 23.60
N LEU A 491 -19.48 -25.25 23.53
CA LEU A 491 -18.96 -26.40 22.77
C LEU A 491 -18.86 -26.12 21.28
N GLN A 492 -19.91 -25.53 20.69
CA GLN A 492 -19.90 -25.12 19.27
C GLN A 492 -18.80 -24.09 18.99
N THR A 493 -18.56 -23.18 19.91
CA THR A 493 -17.53 -22.15 19.77
C THR A 493 -16.14 -22.80 19.78
N VAL A 494 -15.85 -23.69 20.73
CA VAL A 494 -14.57 -24.40 20.83
C VAL A 494 -14.32 -25.28 19.59
N LEU A 495 -15.34 -25.96 19.08
CA LEU A 495 -15.21 -26.76 17.84
C LEU A 495 -14.91 -25.86 16.64
N LYS A 496 -15.59 -24.73 16.48
CA LYS A 496 -15.31 -23.78 15.40
C LYS A 496 -13.89 -23.23 15.49
N GLU A 497 -13.41 -22.93 16.70
CA GLU A 497 -12.03 -22.49 16.92
C GLU A 497 -11.02 -23.55 16.48
N LEU A 498 -11.18 -24.79 16.91
CA LEU A 498 -10.28 -25.90 16.59
C LEU A 498 -10.26 -26.21 15.09
N ILE A 499 -11.41 -26.14 14.41
CA ILE A 499 -11.50 -26.29 12.95
C ILE A 499 -10.82 -25.11 12.25
N ALA A 500 -11.08 -23.88 12.68
CA ALA A 500 -10.50 -22.68 12.09
C ALA A 500 -8.98 -22.57 12.32
N GLU A 501 -8.48 -23.20 13.39
CA GLU A 501 -7.05 -23.33 13.70
C GLU A 501 -6.39 -24.54 13.03
N GLU A 502 -7.17 -25.31 12.27
CA GLU A 502 -6.71 -26.52 11.56
C GLU A 502 -6.14 -27.60 12.48
N TYR A 503 -6.53 -27.64 13.77
CA TYR A 503 -6.21 -28.75 14.67
C TYR A 503 -7.07 -29.98 14.40
N ILE A 504 -8.30 -29.75 13.96
CA ILE A 504 -9.26 -30.81 13.66
C ILE A 504 -9.97 -30.54 12.34
N TYR A 505 -10.38 -31.60 11.67
CA TYR A 505 -11.24 -31.56 10.50
C TYR A 505 -12.62 -32.14 10.83
N MET A 506 -13.64 -31.66 10.14
CA MET A 506 -14.98 -32.17 10.21
C MET A 506 -15.42 -32.65 8.82
N GLU A 507 -15.77 -33.95 8.74
CA GLU A 507 -16.31 -34.57 7.54
C GLU A 507 -17.72 -35.12 7.85
N GLY A 508 -18.75 -34.40 7.44
CA GLY A 508 -20.12 -34.71 7.84
C GLY A 508 -20.34 -34.54 9.34
N SER A 509 -20.62 -35.63 10.05
CA SER A 509 -20.78 -35.64 11.51
C SER A 509 -19.57 -36.20 12.27
N PHE A 510 -18.46 -36.41 11.59
CA PHE A 510 -17.26 -36.99 12.18
C PHE A 510 -16.16 -35.94 12.31
N LEU A 511 -15.43 -35.99 13.43
CA LEU A 511 -14.28 -35.16 13.75
C LEU A 511 -13.02 -36.03 13.81
N TYR A 512 -11.90 -35.52 13.36
CA TYR A 512 -10.60 -36.17 13.43
C TYR A 512 -9.46 -35.15 13.57
N TRP A 513 -8.35 -35.61 14.14
CA TRP A 513 -7.18 -34.79 14.39
C TRP A 513 -6.41 -34.51 13.10
N ASN A 514 -5.90 -33.30 12.95
CA ASN A 514 -4.98 -32.97 11.89
C ASN A 514 -3.54 -33.26 12.34
N PHE A 515 -2.87 -34.19 11.69
CA PHE A 515 -1.49 -34.60 11.98
C PHE A 515 -0.45 -33.82 11.13
N GLU A 516 -0.84 -32.83 10.29
CA GLU A 516 0.10 -32.05 9.49
C GLU A 516 0.75 -30.89 10.24
#